data_2e2df3362408bfabb290ce36c031c4aa
#
_entry.id   2e2df3362408bfabb290ce36c031c4aa
#
_cell.length_a   1.000
_cell.length_b   1.000
_cell.length_c   1.000
_cell.angle_alpha   90.00
_cell.angle_beta   90.00
_cell.angle_gamma   90.00
#
_symmetry.space_group_name_H-M   'P 1'
#
loop_
_entity.id
_entity.type
_entity.pdbx_description
1 polymer ?
#
loop_
_entity_poly.entity_id
_entity_poly.type
_entity_poly.pdbx_seq_one_letter_code
_entity_poly.pdbx_strand_id
1 'polypeptide(L)'
;VPRFGLLTDEGRKATWIVKIETAKKPEAQLLGSAIGMKVMADVPYIVGLDKWLGGELDDAAKTYLKDFGAATASNGAVGLYHVENITPEAVKYGKDLIAEDAKVYVVDDAELQRVYESYPVIWKKKDAKPKLCFMGCPHMSLQQLIDWTEKVSQSLKEAGRTRVCIPTVFTAAPAVLKKFQETPYAETLKATGVITSYICPLMYMNNPLSEKMPVITSSNKLRTYTSARYYTDAEILEQITKGGADR
;
A
#
# COMPACT_ATOMS: atom_id res chain seq x y z
N VAL A 1 22.41 -0.42 24.65
CA VAL A 1 22.04 0.78 23.87
C VAL A 1 20.92 1.50 24.60
N PRO A 2 21.02 2.82 24.90
CA PRO A 2 19.94 3.57 25.49
C PRO A 2 18.68 3.50 24.62
N ARG A 3 17.51 3.31 25.25
CA ARG A 3 16.22 3.33 24.56
C ARG A 3 15.63 4.74 24.65
N PHE A 4 15.17 5.28 23.53
CA PHE A 4 14.58 6.61 23.42
C PHE A 4 13.25 6.58 22.70
N GLY A 5 12.38 7.55 22.98
CA GLY A 5 11.12 7.76 22.29
C GLY A 5 10.26 6.50 22.26
N LEU A 6 9.85 6.07 21.08
CA LEU A 6 8.97 4.91 20.87
C LEU A 6 9.54 3.55 21.35
N LEU A 7 10.83 3.47 21.69
CA LEU A 7 11.46 2.27 22.23
C LEU A 7 11.36 2.19 23.78
N THR A 8 10.87 3.21 24.45
CA THR A 8 10.61 3.21 25.90
C THR A 8 9.26 2.60 26.22
N ASP A 9 9.04 2.22 27.48
CA ASP A 9 7.77 1.65 27.92
C ASP A 9 6.63 2.67 27.83
N GLU A 10 6.90 3.93 28.11
CA GLU A 10 5.95 5.03 27.95
C GLU A 10 5.73 5.39 26.47
N GLY A 11 6.80 5.56 25.72
CA GLY A 11 6.72 6.02 24.33
C GLY A 11 6.08 5.02 23.38
N ARG A 12 5.99 3.73 23.75
CA ARG A 12 5.30 2.71 22.95
C ARG A 12 3.81 2.58 23.25
N LYS A 13 3.30 3.27 24.28
CA LYS A 13 1.87 3.21 24.61
C LYS A 13 1.02 3.82 23.50
N ALA A 14 -0.05 3.11 23.17
CA ALA A 14 -0.99 3.55 22.16
C ALA A 14 -1.98 4.57 22.75
N THR A 15 -2.06 5.73 22.15
CA THR A 15 -3.02 6.79 22.50
C THR A 15 -4.28 6.73 21.65
N TRP A 16 -4.34 5.76 20.73
CA TRP A 16 -5.51 5.47 19.90
C TRP A 16 -5.81 3.99 19.87
N ILE A 17 -7.09 3.63 20.01
CA ILE A 17 -7.64 2.32 19.69
C ILE A 17 -8.31 2.44 18.33
N VAL A 18 -7.80 1.73 17.33
CA VAL A 18 -8.37 1.71 15.98
C VAL A 18 -9.10 0.40 15.76
N LYS A 19 -10.42 0.46 15.57
CA LYS A 19 -11.27 -0.72 15.35
C LYS A 19 -11.53 -0.90 13.87
N ILE A 20 -11.20 -2.08 13.32
CA ILE A 20 -11.42 -2.42 11.91
C ILE A 20 -12.74 -3.19 11.82
N GLU A 21 -13.75 -2.55 11.24
CA GLU A 21 -15.12 -3.06 11.11
C GLU A 21 -15.55 -3.20 9.64
N THR A 22 -14.61 -3.52 8.77
CA THR A 22 -14.85 -3.70 7.32
C THR A 22 -15.48 -5.06 7.00
N ALA A 23 -16.33 -5.11 5.98
CA ALA A 23 -16.99 -6.34 5.51
C ALA A 23 -16.02 -7.28 4.77
N LYS A 24 -14.94 -6.74 4.21
CA LYS A 24 -13.88 -7.49 3.51
C LYS A 24 -12.50 -7.01 3.94
N LYS A 25 -11.46 -7.78 3.64
CA LYS A 25 -10.07 -7.39 3.88
C LYS A 25 -9.78 -6.03 3.23
N PRO A 26 -9.46 -4.99 4.00
CA PRO A 26 -9.15 -3.68 3.43
C PRO A 26 -7.79 -3.69 2.72
N GLU A 27 -7.64 -2.85 1.70
CA GLU A 27 -6.32 -2.64 1.10
C GLU A 27 -5.37 -1.96 2.09
N ALA A 28 -4.17 -2.52 2.24
CA ALA A 28 -3.17 -2.07 3.20
C ALA A 28 -2.83 -0.58 3.05
N GLN A 29 -2.69 -0.11 1.82
CA GLN A 29 -2.36 1.29 1.52
C GLN A 29 -3.50 2.25 1.86
N LEU A 30 -4.75 1.88 1.61
CA LEU A 30 -5.92 2.71 1.91
C LEU A 30 -6.19 2.75 3.42
N LEU A 31 -6.15 1.58 4.07
CA LEU A 31 -6.28 1.49 5.53
C LEU A 31 -5.19 2.28 6.24
N GLY A 32 -3.94 2.11 5.80
CA GLY A 32 -2.81 2.85 6.37
C GLY A 32 -2.94 4.36 6.19
N SER A 33 -3.45 4.82 5.05
CA SER A 33 -3.74 6.24 4.81
C SER A 33 -4.83 6.76 5.75
N ALA A 34 -5.94 6.05 5.91
CA ALA A 34 -7.03 6.43 6.80
C ALA A 34 -6.54 6.60 8.24
N ILE A 35 -5.78 5.63 8.73
CA ILE A 35 -5.21 5.67 10.09
C ILE A 35 -4.17 6.78 10.21
N GLY A 36 -3.22 6.90 9.27
CA GLY A 36 -2.19 7.93 9.28
C GLY A 36 -2.78 9.34 9.33
N MET A 37 -3.76 9.63 8.49
CA MET A 37 -4.44 10.94 8.46
C MET A 37 -5.19 11.26 9.76
N LYS A 38 -5.68 10.26 10.48
CA LYS A 38 -6.43 10.46 11.73
C LYS A 38 -5.54 10.52 12.96
N VAL A 39 -4.58 9.61 13.05
CA VAL A 39 -3.74 9.39 14.23
C VAL A 39 -2.53 10.32 14.22
N MET A 40 -2.09 10.76 13.06
CA MET A 40 -0.91 11.63 12.85
C MET A 40 0.37 10.98 13.39
N ALA A 41 1.02 11.58 14.40
CA ALA A 41 2.29 11.09 14.97
C ALA A 41 2.11 10.14 16.17
N ASP A 42 0.88 9.93 16.60
CA ASP A 42 0.56 9.08 17.75
C ASP A 42 0.72 7.59 17.42
N VAL A 43 0.73 6.76 18.46
CA VAL A 43 0.79 5.30 18.34
C VAL A 43 -0.60 4.69 18.36
N PRO A 44 -1.06 4.00 17.29
CA PRO A 44 -2.32 3.28 17.29
C PRO A 44 -2.18 1.83 17.77
N TYR A 45 -3.17 1.33 18.51
CA TYR A 45 -3.44 -0.08 18.78
C TYR A 45 -4.62 -0.53 17.91
N ILE A 46 -4.37 -1.44 16.98
CA ILE A 46 -5.30 -1.82 15.92
C ILE A 46 -5.97 -3.15 16.28
N VAL A 47 -7.30 -3.14 16.38
CA VAL A 47 -8.14 -4.26 16.76
C VAL A 47 -8.96 -4.73 15.57
N GLY A 48 -9.10 -6.04 15.38
CA GLY A 48 -9.92 -6.66 14.34
C GLY A 48 -9.26 -6.78 12.97
N LEU A 49 -7.97 -6.40 12.83
CA LEU A 49 -7.22 -6.65 11.61
C LEU A 49 -6.67 -8.07 11.55
N ASP A 50 -6.46 -8.71 12.70
CA ASP A 50 -5.99 -10.09 12.86
C ASP A 50 -6.93 -11.11 12.18
N LYS A 51 -8.24 -10.88 12.18
CA LYS A 51 -9.21 -11.72 11.45
C LYS A 51 -8.90 -11.87 9.96
N TRP A 52 -8.21 -10.89 9.37
CA TRP A 52 -7.85 -10.86 7.96
C TRP A 52 -6.41 -11.32 7.69
N LEU A 53 -5.55 -11.29 8.72
CA LEU A 53 -4.13 -11.59 8.61
C LEU A 53 -3.76 -12.96 9.21
N GLY A 54 -4.72 -13.71 9.78
CA GLY A 54 -4.51 -15.08 10.24
C GLY A 54 -3.97 -15.22 11.67
N GLY A 55 -3.82 -14.14 12.43
CA GLY A 55 -3.40 -14.18 13.84
C GLY A 55 -1.92 -14.49 14.07
N GLU A 56 -1.09 -14.51 13.02
CA GLU A 56 0.35 -14.74 13.10
C GLU A 56 1.11 -13.75 12.19
N LEU A 57 2.35 -13.44 12.57
CA LEU A 57 3.24 -12.59 11.79
C LEU A 57 4.00 -13.43 10.74
N ASP A 58 3.28 -14.06 9.83
CA ASP A 58 3.84 -14.75 8.68
C ASP A 58 4.30 -13.80 7.56
N ASP A 59 4.78 -14.31 6.45
CA ASP A 59 5.28 -13.49 5.34
C ASP A 59 4.16 -12.74 4.60
N ALA A 60 2.93 -13.25 4.60
CA ALA A 60 1.77 -12.56 4.05
C ALA A 60 1.37 -11.37 4.94
N ALA A 61 1.31 -11.58 6.25
CA ALA A 61 1.07 -10.51 7.24
C ALA A 61 2.18 -9.45 7.19
N LYS A 62 3.45 -9.85 7.14
CA LYS A 62 4.59 -8.91 6.98
C LYS A 62 4.49 -8.09 5.70
N THR A 63 4.11 -8.71 4.59
CA THR A 63 3.92 -8.03 3.31
C THR A 63 2.79 -6.99 3.40
N TYR A 64 1.66 -7.37 3.99
CA TYR A 64 0.56 -6.44 4.22
C TYR A 64 0.96 -5.28 5.14
N LEU A 65 1.60 -5.58 6.28
CA LEU A 65 2.02 -4.58 7.24
C LEU A 65 3.13 -3.66 6.73
N LYS A 66 3.98 -4.14 5.83
CA LYS A 66 4.95 -3.30 5.10
C LYS A 66 4.25 -2.20 4.28
N ASP A 67 3.23 -2.55 3.53
CA ASP A 67 2.46 -1.62 2.70
C ASP A 67 1.61 -0.69 3.57
N PHE A 68 0.97 -1.22 4.59
CA PHE A 68 0.24 -0.49 5.61
C PHE A 68 1.11 0.54 6.33
N GLY A 69 2.28 0.11 6.85
CA GLY A 69 3.20 0.99 7.57
C GLY A 69 3.77 2.12 6.70
N ALA A 70 4.04 1.86 5.41
CA ALA A 70 4.46 2.91 4.49
C ALA A 70 3.37 3.96 4.28
N ALA A 71 2.10 3.57 4.26
CA ALA A 71 0.97 4.48 4.12
C ALA A 71 0.70 5.28 5.41
N THR A 72 0.72 4.63 6.59
CA THR A 72 0.55 5.34 7.87
C THR A 72 1.62 6.39 8.11
N ALA A 73 2.88 6.03 7.82
CA ALA A 73 4.00 6.94 7.98
C ALA A 73 3.96 8.13 7.00
N SER A 74 3.52 7.91 5.75
CA SER A 74 3.51 8.95 4.73
C SER A 74 2.29 9.88 4.80
N ASN A 75 1.16 9.41 5.31
CA ASN A 75 -0.08 10.21 5.42
C ASN A 75 -0.29 10.81 6.81
N GLY A 76 0.49 10.37 7.77
CA GLY A 76 0.61 10.94 9.11
C GLY A 76 2.09 11.15 9.43
N ALA A 77 2.53 10.59 10.51
CA ALA A 77 3.93 10.42 10.90
C ALA A 77 4.04 9.24 11.86
N VAL A 78 3.17 8.23 11.69
CA VAL A 78 3.12 7.06 12.57
C VAL A 78 4.43 6.30 12.47
N GLY A 79 5.21 6.33 13.56
CA GLY A 79 6.52 5.66 13.65
C GLY A 79 6.45 4.29 14.30
N LEU A 80 5.36 3.99 15.00
CA LEU A 80 5.08 2.71 15.65
C LEU A 80 3.58 2.46 15.63
N TYR A 81 3.19 1.21 15.42
CA TYR A 81 1.82 0.75 15.58
C TYR A 81 1.78 -0.66 16.16
N HIS A 82 0.72 -0.97 16.86
CA HIS A 82 0.46 -2.31 17.37
C HIS A 82 -0.75 -2.90 16.67
N VAL A 83 -0.65 -4.15 16.24
CA VAL A 83 -1.78 -4.91 15.71
C VAL A 83 -2.05 -6.07 16.66
N GLU A 84 -3.26 -6.07 17.23
CA GLU A 84 -3.71 -7.10 18.17
C GLU A 84 -3.43 -8.50 17.61
N ASN A 85 -2.90 -9.39 18.44
CA ASN A 85 -2.53 -10.78 18.12
C ASN A 85 -1.46 -10.99 17.04
N ILE A 86 -0.88 -9.92 16.44
CA ILE A 86 0.05 -10.02 15.30
C ILE A 86 1.42 -9.44 15.63
N THR A 87 1.49 -8.15 16.02
CA THR A 87 2.79 -7.52 16.26
C THR A 87 3.42 -7.99 17.56
N PRO A 88 4.76 -8.14 17.63
CA PRO A 88 5.43 -8.76 18.77
C PRO A 88 5.08 -8.11 20.12
N GLU A 89 5.00 -6.79 20.17
CA GLU A 89 4.64 -6.05 21.39
C GLU A 89 3.16 -6.31 21.76
N ALA A 90 2.25 -6.32 20.78
CA ALA A 90 0.83 -6.58 21.04
C ALA A 90 0.60 -8.02 21.52
N VAL A 91 1.33 -8.99 20.98
CA VAL A 91 1.29 -10.38 21.46
C VAL A 91 1.84 -10.49 22.89
N LYS A 92 2.92 -9.76 23.19
CA LYS A 92 3.60 -9.86 24.50
C LYS A 92 2.87 -9.12 25.62
N TYR A 93 2.38 -7.92 25.34
CA TYR A 93 1.86 -7.01 26.36
C TYR A 93 0.33 -6.81 26.26
N GLY A 94 -0.27 -7.20 25.14
CA GLY A 94 -1.71 -7.08 24.94
C GLY A 94 -2.22 -5.65 25.17
N LYS A 95 -3.31 -5.54 25.92
CA LYS A 95 -3.98 -4.27 26.22
C LYS A 95 -3.22 -3.35 27.18
N ASP A 96 -2.15 -3.85 27.84
CA ASP A 96 -1.31 -3.01 28.69
C ASP A 96 -0.54 -1.96 27.86
N LEU A 97 -0.49 -2.13 26.53
CA LEU A 97 0.02 -1.11 25.62
C LEU A 97 -0.92 0.09 25.42
N ILE A 98 -2.17 0.00 25.84
CA ILE A 98 -3.17 1.04 25.60
C ILE A 98 -3.12 2.03 26.78
N ALA A 99 -3.00 3.32 26.47
CA ALA A 99 -3.08 4.38 27.48
C ALA A 99 -4.54 4.48 28.03
N GLU A 100 -4.68 4.90 29.29
CA GLU A 100 -6.01 4.98 29.95
C GLU A 100 -6.96 5.96 29.25
N ASP A 101 -6.43 7.02 28.65
CA ASP A 101 -7.15 8.07 27.93
C ASP A 101 -7.15 7.88 26.42
N ALA A 102 -6.86 6.66 25.93
CA ALA A 102 -6.79 6.37 24.51
C ALA A 102 -8.11 6.69 23.78
N LYS A 103 -7.99 7.44 22.69
CA LYS A 103 -9.11 7.80 21.81
C LYS A 103 -9.50 6.60 20.94
N VAL A 104 -10.77 6.55 20.52
CA VAL A 104 -11.27 5.49 19.64
C VAL A 104 -11.52 6.03 18.24
N TYR A 105 -11.06 5.26 17.25
CA TYR A 105 -11.34 5.50 15.84
C TYR A 105 -11.85 4.20 15.21
N VAL A 106 -13.03 4.26 14.58
CA VAL A 106 -13.63 3.14 13.85
C VAL A 106 -13.36 3.32 12.36
N VAL A 107 -12.88 2.28 11.73
CA VAL A 107 -12.65 2.23 10.27
C VAL A 107 -13.53 1.12 9.70
N ASP A 108 -14.62 1.52 9.09
CA ASP A 108 -15.52 0.69 8.32
C ASP A 108 -15.38 0.95 6.81
N ASP A 109 -16.20 0.30 5.99
CA ASP A 109 -16.17 0.48 4.54
C ASP A 109 -16.56 1.91 4.11
N ALA A 110 -17.46 2.58 4.85
CA ALA A 110 -17.87 3.95 4.56
C ALA A 110 -16.75 4.94 4.86
N GLU A 111 -16.02 4.75 5.95
CA GLU A 111 -14.86 5.58 6.29
C GLU A 111 -13.71 5.40 5.26
N LEU A 112 -13.45 4.16 4.82
CA LEU A 112 -12.46 3.92 3.76
C LEU A 112 -12.86 4.60 2.44
N GLN A 113 -14.14 4.53 2.08
CA GLN A 113 -14.66 5.21 0.88
C GLN A 113 -14.53 6.73 1.00
N ARG A 114 -14.90 7.31 2.14
CA ARG A 114 -14.74 8.73 2.44
C ARG A 114 -13.29 9.19 2.30
N VAL A 115 -12.34 8.41 2.85
CA VAL A 115 -10.90 8.70 2.74
C VAL A 115 -10.45 8.64 1.28
N TYR A 116 -10.84 7.60 0.56
CA TYR A 116 -10.52 7.46 -0.87
C TYR A 116 -11.02 8.64 -1.71
N GLU A 117 -12.25 9.06 -1.50
CA GLU A 117 -12.86 10.20 -2.21
C GLU A 117 -12.23 11.55 -1.84
N SER A 118 -11.62 11.65 -0.66
CA SER A 118 -10.93 12.86 -0.21
C SER A 118 -9.61 13.13 -0.91
N TYR A 119 -9.07 12.15 -1.65
CA TYR A 119 -7.76 12.31 -2.29
C TYR A 119 -7.79 13.36 -3.40
N PRO A 120 -6.89 14.35 -3.35
CA PRO A 120 -6.85 15.40 -4.37
C PRO A 120 -6.36 14.83 -5.70
N VAL A 121 -6.99 15.26 -6.80
CA VAL A 121 -6.47 15.06 -8.14
C VAL A 121 -5.75 16.34 -8.54
N ILE A 122 -4.41 16.31 -8.55
CA ILE A 122 -3.55 17.47 -8.82
C ILE A 122 -3.03 17.50 -10.26
N TRP A 123 -3.53 16.60 -11.12
CA TRP A 123 -3.21 16.65 -12.54
C TRP A 123 -3.70 17.96 -13.18
N LYS A 124 -2.92 18.49 -14.12
CA LYS A 124 -3.27 19.72 -14.85
C LYS A 124 -4.64 19.63 -15.53
N LYS A 125 -4.98 18.45 -16.08
CA LYS A 125 -6.33 18.08 -16.52
C LYS A 125 -6.79 16.92 -15.66
N LYS A 126 -7.83 17.13 -14.85
CA LYS A 126 -8.31 16.13 -13.86
C LYS A 126 -8.82 14.85 -14.51
N ASP A 127 -9.37 14.97 -15.72
CA ASP A 127 -9.93 13.92 -16.58
C ASP A 127 -8.93 13.34 -17.59
N ALA A 128 -7.64 13.65 -17.47
CA ALA A 128 -6.63 13.13 -18.37
C ALA A 128 -6.55 11.61 -18.28
N LYS A 129 -6.41 10.94 -19.44
CA LYS A 129 -6.16 9.50 -19.47
C LYS A 129 -4.79 9.17 -18.87
N PRO A 130 -4.68 8.12 -18.04
CA PRO A 130 -3.41 7.66 -17.51
C PRO A 130 -2.39 7.36 -18.62
N LYS A 131 -1.16 7.79 -18.43
CA LYS A 131 -0.06 7.55 -19.39
C LYS A 131 1.05 6.66 -18.82
N LEU A 132 1.05 6.42 -17.52
CA LEU A 132 2.05 5.62 -16.84
C LEU A 132 1.47 5.07 -15.55
N CYS A 133 1.78 3.82 -15.24
CA CYS A 133 1.45 3.18 -13.96
C CYS A 133 2.74 2.82 -13.21
N PHE A 134 2.85 3.27 -11.96
CA PHE A 134 3.90 2.83 -11.04
C PHE A 134 3.30 2.01 -9.89
N MET A 135 3.83 0.79 -9.71
CA MET A 135 3.54 -0.10 -8.59
C MET A 135 4.82 -0.39 -7.79
N GLY A 136 4.68 -0.65 -6.48
CA GLY A 136 5.81 -1.03 -5.64
C GLY A 136 6.44 0.14 -4.88
N CYS A 137 5.63 1.01 -4.31
CA CYS A 137 6.05 1.97 -3.30
C CYS A 137 5.24 1.78 -2.01
N PRO A 138 5.76 1.01 -1.03
CA PRO A 138 7.12 0.41 -0.94
C PRO A 138 7.37 -0.72 -1.94
N HIS A 139 8.63 -1.09 -2.13
CA HIS A 139 9.03 -2.16 -3.03
C HIS A 139 8.22 -3.45 -2.82
N MET A 140 7.84 -4.09 -3.93
CA MET A 140 7.07 -5.33 -3.91
C MET A 140 7.90 -6.48 -3.33
N SER A 141 7.24 -7.39 -2.60
CA SER A 141 7.82 -8.68 -2.22
C SER A 141 7.84 -9.62 -3.43
N LEU A 142 8.56 -10.75 -3.30
CA LEU A 142 8.57 -11.78 -4.34
C LEU A 142 7.14 -12.31 -4.60
N GLN A 143 6.39 -12.57 -3.53
CA GLN A 143 5.02 -13.05 -3.66
C GLN A 143 4.12 -12.01 -4.34
N GLN A 144 4.24 -10.73 -4.00
CA GLN A 144 3.49 -9.67 -4.69
C GLN A 144 3.80 -9.62 -6.19
N LEU A 145 5.07 -9.78 -6.59
CA LEU A 145 5.41 -9.85 -8.03
C LEU A 145 4.75 -11.05 -8.72
N ILE A 146 4.74 -12.21 -8.07
CA ILE A 146 4.09 -13.43 -8.59
C ILE A 146 2.58 -13.21 -8.71
N ASP A 147 1.91 -12.79 -7.64
CA ASP A 147 0.46 -12.56 -7.59
C ASP A 147 0.01 -11.53 -8.65
N TRP A 148 0.76 -10.44 -8.80
CA TRP A 148 0.48 -9.44 -9.81
C TRP A 148 0.74 -9.94 -11.24
N THR A 149 1.73 -10.80 -11.43
CA THR A 149 1.96 -11.44 -12.74
C THR A 149 0.78 -12.29 -13.14
N GLU A 150 0.26 -13.10 -12.24
CA GLU A 150 -0.91 -13.94 -12.47
C GLU A 150 -2.15 -13.09 -12.77
N LYS A 151 -2.45 -12.09 -11.93
CA LYS A 151 -3.59 -11.17 -12.11
C LYS A 151 -3.53 -10.45 -13.46
N VAL A 152 -2.39 -9.88 -13.81
CA VAL A 152 -2.21 -9.16 -15.09
C VAL A 152 -2.36 -10.10 -16.27
N SER A 153 -1.74 -11.26 -16.23
CA SER A 153 -1.82 -12.25 -17.33
C SER A 153 -3.24 -12.74 -17.53
N GLN A 154 -3.94 -13.08 -16.44
CA GLN A 154 -5.33 -13.53 -16.50
C GLN A 154 -6.27 -12.43 -17.03
N SER A 155 -6.15 -11.21 -16.51
CA SER A 155 -7.00 -10.10 -16.92
C SER A 155 -6.77 -9.69 -18.38
N LEU A 156 -5.53 -9.74 -18.87
CA LEU A 156 -5.21 -9.52 -20.29
C LEU A 156 -5.86 -10.58 -21.18
N LYS A 157 -5.76 -11.86 -20.77
CA LYS A 157 -6.39 -12.98 -21.50
C LYS A 157 -7.90 -12.79 -21.60
N GLU A 158 -8.55 -12.43 -20.50
CA GLU A 158 -10.00 -12.14 -20.46
C GLU A 158 -10.38 -10.96 -21.35
N ALA A 159 -9.50 -9.96 -21.47
CA ALA A 159 -9.70 -8.81 -22.34
C ALA A 159 -9.32 -9.06 -23.81
N GLY A 160 -8.88 -10.28 -24.17
CA GLY A 160 -8.40 -10.61 -25.52
C GLY A 160 -7.12 -9.86 -25.91
N ARG A 161 -6.29 -9.51 -24.92
CA ARG A 161 -5.04 -8.74 -25.09
C ARG A 161 -3.83 -9.56 -24.67
N THR A 162 -2.67 -9.18 -25.19
CA THR A 162 -1.39 -9.79 -24.82
C THR A 162 -0.48 -8.84 -24.05
N ARG A 163 -0.76 -7.53 -24.10
CA ARG A 163 0.08 -6.50 -23.47
C ARG A 163 -0.76 -5.45 -22.76
N VAL A 164 -0.17 -4.87 -21.73
CA VAL A 164 -0.76 -3.76 -20.97
C VAL A 164 -1.05 -2.55 -21.86
N CYS A 165 -2.13 -1.83 -21.54
CA CYS A 165 -2.64 -0.69 -22.32
C CYS A 165 -1.82 0.57 -22.16
N ILE A 166 -1.15 0.71 -21.00
CA ILE A 166 -0.29 1.84 -20.68
C ILE A 166 1.06 1.32 -20.15
N PRO A 167 2.16 2.05 -20.35
CA PRO A 167 3.43 1.72 -19.74
C PRO A 167 3.28 1.48 -18.23
N THR A 168 3.73 0.35 -17.76
CA THR A 168 3.57 -0.09 -16.36
C THR A 168 4.92 -0.54 -15.81
N VAL A 169 5.29 -0.03 -14.65
CA VAL A 169 6.54 -0.35 -13.96
C VAL A 169 6.24 -0.92 -12.58
N PHE A 170 6.75 -2.12 -12.33
CA PHE A 170 6.74 -2.76 -11.01
C PHE A 170 8.12 -2.63 -10.38
N THR A 171 8.19 -2.15 -9.13
CA THR A 171 9.46 -1.94 -8.45
C THR A 171 9.63 -2.86 -7.25
N ALA A 172 10.81 -3.45 -7.17
CA ALA A 172 11.21 -4.33 -6.07
C ALA A 172 12.72 -4.20 -5.78
N ALA A 173 13.15 -4.64 -4.60
CA ALA A 173 14.56 -4.61 -4.23
C ALA A 173 15.40 -5.49 -5.17
N PRO A 174 16.69 -5.14 -5.42
CA PRO A 174 17.55 -5.91 -6.32
C PRO A 174 17.60 -7.40 -6.02
N ALA A 175 17.68 -7.78 -4.73
CA ALA A 175 17.70 -9.19 -4.32
C ALA A 175 16.37 -9.91 -4.61
N VAL A 176 15.24 -9.20 -4.52
CA VAL A 176 13.92 -9.73 -4.86
C VAL A 176 13.78 -9.91 -6.37
N LEU A 177 14.21 -8.92 -7.15
CA LEU A 177 14.21 -9.02 -8.63
C LEU A 177 15.07 -10.17 -9.12
N LYS A 178 16.25 -10.38 -8.52
CA LYS A 178 17.11 -11.52 -8.85
C LYS A 178 16.37 -12.84 -8.64
N LYS A 179 15.75 -13.04 -7.48
CA LYS A 179 14.95 -14.24 -7.19
C LYS A 179 13.77 -14.38 -8.15
N PHE A 180 13.08 -13.28 -8.46
CA PHE A 180 11.97 -13.29 -9.40
C PHE A 180 12.39 -13.72 -10.80
N GLN A 181 13.55 -13.28 -11.28
CA GLN A 181 14.11 -13.67 -12.58
C GLN A 181 14.41 -15.18 -12.69
N GLU A 182 14.59 -15.88 -11.58
CA GLU A 182 14.77 -17.33 -11.52
C GLU A 182 13.44 -18.11 -11.59
N THR A 183 12.29 -17.40 -11.58
CA THR A 183 10.95 -18.00 -11.66
C THR A 183 10.39 -17.95 -13.09
N PRO A 184 9.46 -18.86 -13.45
CA PRO A 184 8.76 -18.79 -14.74
C PRO A 184 7.89 -17.54 -14.91
N TYR A 185 7.54 -16.88 -13.81
CA TYR A 185 6.74 -15.66 -13.81
C TYR A 185 7.46 -14.46 -14.41
N ALA A 186 8.80 -14.43 -14.40
CA ALA A 186 9.57 -13.34 -14.95
C ALA A 186 9.35 -13.18 -16.46
N GLU A 187 9.44 -14.26 -17.22
CA GLU A 187 9.18 -14.23 -18.67
C GLU A 187 7.68 -13.98 -18.95
N THR A 188 6.78 -14.53 -18.13
CA THR A 188 5.35 -14.26 -18.24
C THR A 188 5.06 -12.75 -18.07
N LEU A 189 5.59 -12.13 -17.02
CA LEU A 189 5.41 -10.69 -16.77
C LEU A 189 5.99 -9.84 -17.89
N LYS A 190 7.21 -10.16 -18.33
CA LYS A 190 7.89 -9.46 -19.44
C LYS A 190 7.09 -9.53 -20.75
N ALA A 191 6.49 -10.68 -21.05
CA ALA A 191 5.62 -10.85 -22.23
C ALA A 191 4.40 -9.91 -22.19
N THR A 192 3.87 -9.57 -21.02
CA THR A 192 2.78 -8.60 -20.86
C THR A 192 3.20 -7.16 -21.14
N GLY A 193 4.49 -6.86 -21.26
CA GLY A 193 5.02 -5.51 -21.45
C GLY A 193 5.21 -4.72 -20.16
N VAL A 194 4.97 -5.31 -19.00
CA VAL A 194 5.32 -4.71 -17.70
C VAL A 194 6.83 -4.70 -17.53
N ILE A 195 7.37 -3.58 -17.06
CA ILE A 195 8.80 -3.39 -16.82
C ILE A 195 9.06 -3.57 -15.32
N THR A 196 10.08 -4.34 -14.95
CA THR A 196 10.57 -4.41 -13.57
C THR A 196 11.73 -3.46 -13.34
N SER A 197 11.79 -2.81 -12.16
CA SER A 197 12.87 -1.89 -11.82
C SER A 197 13.17 -1.96 -10.32
N TYR A 198 14.41 -1.63 -9.94
CA TYR A 198 14.80 -1.44 -8.55
C TYR A 198 14.84 0.04 -8.12
N ILE A 199 14.63 0.95 -9.06
CA ILE A 199 14.64 2.37 -8.77
C ILE A 199 13.33 2.78 -8.08
N CYS A 200 13.43 3.50 -6.97
CA CYS A 200 12.26 3.99 -6.25
C CYS A 200 11.37 4.86 -7.15
N PRO A 201 10.05 4.64 -7.21
CA PRO A 201 9.13 5.44 -8.02
C PRO A 201 9.19 6.95 -7.73
N LEU A 202 9.52 7.36 -6.49
CA LEU A 202 9.73 8.78 -6.15
C LEU A 202 10.84 9.42 -6.99
N MET A 203 11.89 8.67 -7.32
CA MET A 203 12.97 9.18 -8.18
C MET A 203 12.50 9.41 -9.62
N TYR A 204 11.62 8.54 -10.13
CA TYR A 204 11.00 8.75 -11.44
C TYR A 204 10.09 9.97 -11.45
N MET A 205 9.25 10.12 -10.43
CA MET A 205 8.26 11.20 -10.36
C MET A 205 8.88 12.59 -10.15
N ASN A 206 10.08 12.66 -9.55
CA ASN A 206 10.80 13.92 -9.31
C ASN A 206 11.67 14.36 -10.50
N ASN A 207 11.40 13.83 -11.68
CA ASN A 207 12.16 14.14 -12.88
C ASN A 207 11.26 14.92 -13.88
N PRO A 208 11.81 15.88 -14.64
CA PRO A 208 11.02 16.77 -15.51
C PRO A 208 10.17 16.05 -16.55
N LEU A 209 10.52 14.82 -16.92
CA LEU A 209 9.79 14.04 -17.94
C LEU A 209 8.47 13.46 -17.39
N SER A 210 8.43 13.08 -16.13
CA SER A 210 7.29 12.37 -15.55
C SER A 210 6.50 13.18 -14.50
N GLU A 211 7.07 14.24 -13.92
CA GLU A 211 6.39 15.03 -12.88
C GLU A 211 5.04 15.60 -13.30
N LYS A 212 4.86 15.88 -14.60
CA LYS A 212 3.63 16.43 -15.20
C LYS A 212 2.78 15.40 -15.93
N MET A 213 3.22 14.14 -15.96
CA MET A 213 2.44 13.06 -16.59
C MET A 213 1.25 12.68 -15.72
N PRO A 214 0.11 12.27 -16.31
CA PRO A 214 -0.95 11.58 -15.61
C PRO A 214 -0.48 10.17 -15.21
N VAL A 215 0.08 10.05 -14.00
CA VAL A 215 0.58 8.79 -13.44
C VAL A 215 -0.43 8.23 -12.46
N ILE A 216 -0.69 6.92 -12.52
CA ILE A 216 -1.51 6.19 -11.57
C ILE A 216 -0.68 5.24 -10.73
N THR A 217 -1.16 4.97 -9.52
CA THR A 217 -0.48 4.10 -8.54
C THR A 217 -1.46 3.58 -7.49
N SER A 218 -1.20 2.41 -6.92
CA SER A 218 -1.87 1.96 -5.69
C SER A 218 -1.04 2.29 -4.43
N SER A 219 -0.06 3.17 -4.53
CA SER A 219 0.75 3.62 -3.41
C SER A 219 0.27 4.97 -2.87
N ASN A 220 -0.21 4.97 -1.63
CA ASN A 220 -0.53 6.21 -0.93
C ASN A 220 0.72 7.06 -0.62
N LYS A 221 1.87 6.43 -0.40
CA LYS A 221 3.14 7.16 -0.25
C LYS A 221 3.49 7.93 -1.53
N LEU A 222 3.41 7.27 -2.70
CA LEU A 222 3.72 7.94 -3.96
C LEU A 222 2.74 9.08 -4.25
N ARG A 223 1.43 8.85 -4.01
CA ARG A 223 0.39 9.89 -4.12
C ARG A 223 0.68 11.10 -3.22
N THR A 224 1.07 10.87 -1.97
CA THR A 224 1.29 11.94 -1.00
C THR A 224 2.42 12.89 -1.40
N TYR A 225 3.48 12.35 -1.99
CA TYR A 225 4.69 13.13 -2.29
C TYR A 225 4.84 13.55 -3.76
N THR A 226 3.88 13.19 -4.63
CA THR A 226 3.99 13.46 -6.08
C THR A 226 2.63 13.79 -6.67
N SER A 227 2.59 14.03 -7.99
CA SER A 227 1.35 14.18 -8.76
C SER A 227 0.65 12.86 -9.12
N ALA A 228 1.17 11.71 -8.70
CA ALA A 228 0.53 10.43 -9.00
C ALA A 228 -0.85 10.34 -8.34
N ARG A 229 -1.85 9.87 -9.09
CA ARG A 229 -3.20 9.65 -8.61
C ARG A 229 -3.32 8.24 -8.04
N TYR A 230 -3.93 8.12 -6.86
CA TYR A 230 -4.20 6.83 -6.24
C TYR A 230 -5.40 6.14 -6.90
N TYR A 231 -5.25 4.85 -7.14
CA TYR A 231 -6.28 3.91 -7.54
C TYR A 231 -6.14 2.63 -6.71
N THR A 232 -7.25 1.97 -6.41
CA THR A 232 -7.23 0.65 -5.78
C THR A 232 -6.54 -0.38 -6.66
N ASP A 233 -6.10 -1.49 -6.09
CA ASP A 233 -5.45 -2.57 -6.85
C ASP A 233 -6.36 -3.10 -7.98
N ALA A 234 -7.67 -3.21 -7.71
CA ALA A 234 -8.65 -3.63 -8.72
C ALA A 234 -8.75 -2.63 -9.88
N GLU A 235 -8.80 -1.34 -9.57
CA GLU A 235 -8.84 -0.28 -10.58
C GLU A 235 -7.53 -0.17 -11.36
N ILE A 236 -6.37 -0.33 -10.70
CA ILE A 236 -5.08 -0.40 -11.40
C ILE A 236 -5.10 -1.55 -12.40
N LEU A 237 -5.53 -2.74 -11.98
CA LEU A 237 -5.61 -3.90 -12.86
C LEU A 237 -6.49 -3.61 -14.09
N GLU A 238 -7.66 -3.02 -13.88
CA GLU A 238 -8.56 -2.63 -14.97
C GLU A 238 -7.93 -1.60 -15.90
N GLN A 239 -7.31 -0.55 -15.35
CA GLN A 239 -6.66 0.50 -16.14
C GLN A 239 -5.54 -0.06 -17.03
N ILE A 240 -4.67 -0.91 -16.49
CA ILE A 240 -3.52 -1.41 -17.23
C ILE A 240 -3.85 -2.55 -18.20
N THR A 241 -4.95 -3.28 -18.00
CA THR A 241 -5.29 -4.45 -18.84
C THR A 241 -6.46 -4.21 -19.79
N LYS A 242 -7.44 -3.40 -19.40
CA LYS A 242 -8.67 -3.16 -20.20
C LYS A 242 -8.72 -1.73 -20.75
N GLY A 243 -7.88 -0.82 -20.28
CA GLY A 243 -7.83 0.58 -20.69
C GLY A 243 -8.74 1.50 -19.88
N GLY A 244 -9.34 0.98 -18.81
CA GLY A 244 -10.21 1.71 -17.89
C GLY A 244 -11.52 2.21 -18.48
N ALA A 245 -12.58 2.25 -17.68
CA ALA A 245 -13.73 3.10 -17.97
C ALA A 245 -13.36 4.56 -17.69
N ASP A 246 -13.83 5.49 -18.51
CA ASP A 246 -13.70 6.93 -18.20
C ASP A 246 -14.44 7.20 -16.87
N ARG A 247 -13.72 7.74 -15.86
CA ARG A 247 -14.29 8.21 -14.60
C ARG A 247 -14.79 9.63 -14.71
#